data_2e2b4d162d5670bc49b83ab4a119a789
#
_entry.id   2e2b4d162d5670bc49b83ab4a119a789
#
_cell.length_a   1.000
_cell.length_b   1.000
_cell.length_c   1.000
_cell.angle_alpha   90.00
_cell.angle_beta   90.00
_cell.angle_gamma   90.00
#
_symmetry.space_group_name_H-M   'P 1'
#
loop_
_entity.id
_entity.type
_entity.pdbx_description
1 polymer ?
#
loop_
_entity_poly.entity_id
_entity_poly.type
_entity_poly.pdbx_seq_one_letter_code
_entity_poly.pdbx_strand_id
1 'polypeptide(L)'
;MGPFLATPDELPDADNLRLWLKVNGETKQDGTTANLIFKVPFLVAYVSQFMTLLPGDVISTGTPAGVGMGHKPPQYLRPGDVVEFGIEGLGTARQLVRAAVGAGAATARL
;
A
#
# COMPACT_ATOMS: atom_id res chain seq x y z
N MET A 1 -0.64 -5.05 -7.79
CA MET A 1 -1.92 -5.54 -7.25
C MET A 1 -1.94 -7.06 -7.38
N GLY A 2 -2.41 -7.79 -6.43
CA GLY A 2 -2.35 -9.26 -6.40
C GLY A 2 -1.33 -9.78 -5.41
N PRO A 3 -1.09 -11.11 -5.34
CA PRO A 3 -1.38 -12.11 -6.38
C PRO A 3 -2.85 -12.59 -6.44
N PHE A 4 -3.72 -12.20 -5.50
CA PHE A 4 -5.13 -12.58 -5.47
C PHE A 4 -6.00 -11.41 -5.02
N LEU A 5 -7.30 -11.53 -5.19
CA LEU A 5 -8.34 -10.64 -4.67
C LEU A 5 -9.17 -11.44 -3.66
N ALA A 6 -9.23 -10.95 -2.43
CA ALA A 6 -10.11 -11.51 -1.42
C ALA A 6 -11.47 -10.81 -1.45
N THR A 7 -12.53 -11.59 -1.30
CA THR A 7 -13.90 -11.08 -1.25
C THR A 7 -14.31 -10.79 0.20
N PRO A 8 -15.35 -9.95 0.44
CA PRO A 8 -15.76 -9.56 1.79
C PRO A 8 -16.17 -10.72 2.72
N ASP A 9 -16.59 -11.83 2.16
CA ASP A 9 -16.91 -13.05 2.92
C ASP A 9 -15.67 -13.73 3.51
N GLU A 10 -14.51 -13.55 2.88
CA GLU A 10 -13.21 -14.04 3.39
C GLU A 10 -12.59 -13.09 4.41
N LEU A 11 -12.98 -11.81 4.40
CA LEU A 11 -12.48 -10.76 5.30
C LEU A 11 -13.67 -10.04 5.96
N PRO A 12 -14.29 -10.63 6.96
CA PRO A 12 -15.54 -10.11 7.53
C PRO A 12 -15.39 -8.74 8.20
N ASP A 13 -14.19 -8.35 8.60
CA ASP A 13 -13.91 -7.04 9.23
C ASP A 13 -12.75 -6.32 8.55
N ALA A 14 -12.98 -5.84 7.33
CA ALA A 14 -12.00 -5.06 6.58
C ALA A 14 -11.65 -3.71 7.25
N ASP A 15 -12.46 -3.25 8.20
CA ASP A 15 -12.23 -2.00 8.94
C ASP A 15 -11.29 -2.18 10.15
N ASN A 16 -10.83 -3.39 10.43
CA ASN A 16 -9.93 -3.68 11.56
C ASN A 16 -8.82 -4.68 11.20
N LEU A 17 -8.13 -4.44 10.09
CA LEU A 17 -7.00 -5.26 9.64
C LEU A 17 -5.68 -4.58 10.00
N ARG A 18 -4.77 -5.32 10.64
CA ARG A 18 -3.39 -4.87 10.80
C ARG A 18 -2.66 -4.95 9.48
N LEU A 19 -1.86 -3.93 9.18
CA LEU A 19 -0.96 -3.88 8.03
C LEU A 19 0.41 -3.39 8.44
N TRP A 20 1.44 -3.98 7.86
CA TRP A 20 2.82 -3.67 8.20
C TRP A 20 3.73 -3.72 6.98
N LEU A 21 4.82 -2.97 7.04
CA LEU A 21 5.87 -2.98 6.04
C LEU A 21 7.24 -2.87 6.72
N LYS A 22 8.19 -3.67 6.22
CA LYS A 22 9.60 -3.65 6.63
C LYS A 22 10.48 -3.38 5.43
N VAL A 23 11.58 -2.68 5.65
CA VAL A 23 12.65 -2.51 4.68
C VAL A 23 13.93 -3.04 5.33
N ASN A 24 14.58 -4.01 4.70
CA ASN A 24 15.79 -4.68 5.22
C ASN A 24 15.61 -5.19 6.67
N GLY A 25 14.42 -5.70 6.99
CA GLY A 25 14.08 -6.21 8.32
C GLY A 25 13.65 -5.14 9.35
N GLU A 26 13.85 -3.87 9.04
CA GLU A 26 13.40 -2.76 9.90
C GLU A 26 11.95 -2.39 9.62
N THR A 27 11.10 -2.34 10.65
CA THR A 27 9.71 -1.92 10.51
C THR A 27 9.63 -0.44 10.17
N LYS A 28 9.01 -0.11 9.03
CA LYS A 28 8.78 1.24 8.55
C LYS A 28 7.32 1.67 8.68
N GLN A 29 6.40 0.73 8.52
CA GLN A 29 4.98 0.98 8.72
C GLN A 29 4.38 -0.14 9.57
N ASP A 30 3.55 0.23 10.54
CA ASP A 30 2.73 -0.69 11.35
C ASP A 30 1.45 0.07 11.74
N GLY A 31 0.34 -0.33 11.17
CA GLY A 31 -0.92 0.36 11.31
C GLY A 31 -2.11 -0.58 11.23
N THR A 32 -3.28 0.00 11.27
CA THR A 32 -4.55 -0.74 11.13
C THR A 32 -5.53 0.05 10.26
N THR A 33 -6.36 -0.65 9.50
CA THR A 33 -7.47 -0.02 8.76
C THR A 33 -8.48 0.66 9.69
N ALA A 34 -8.50 0.30 10.98
CA ALA A 34 -9.30 1.00 11.99
C ALA A 34 -8.97 2.50 12.10
N ASN A 35 -7.74 2.89 11.75
CA ASN A 35 -7.27 4.27 11.79
C ASN A 35 -7.55 5.07 10.49
N LEU A 36 -8.23 4.49 9.51
CA LEU A 36 -8.67 5.23 8.33
C LEU A 36 -9.53 6.43 8.76
N ILE A 37 -9.13 7.63 8.33
CA ILE A 37 -9.88 8.88 8.58
C ILE A 37 -11.27 8.79 7.95
N PHE A 38 -11.33 8.30 6.71
CA PHE A 38 -12.57 8.01 6.01
C PHE A 38 -12.67 6.51 5.76
N LYS A 39 -13.75 5.91 6.22
CA LYS A 39 -13.99 4.47 6.04
C LYS A 39 -14.29 4.12 4.59
N VAL A 40 -14.07 2.88 4.21
CA VAL A 40 -14.25 2.40 2.83
C VAL A 40 -15.64 2.73 2.26
N PRO A 41 -16.77 2.48 2.97
CA PRO A 41 -18.09 2.84 2.43
C PRO A 41 -18.25 4.33 2.14
N PHE A 42 -17.68 5.19 2.98
CA PHE A 42 -17.68 6.64 2.76
C PHE A 42 -16.89 7.00 1.49
N LEU A 43 -15.70 6.42 1.31
CA LEU A 43 -14.85 6.69 0.14
C LEU A 43 -15.54 6.28 -1.16
N VAL A 44 -16.17 5.11 -1.18
CA VAL A 44 -16.94 4.64 -2.34
C VAL A 44 -18.11 5.59 -2.64
N ALA A 45 -18.89 5.96 -1.64
CA ALA A 45 -20.01 6.88 -1.80
C ALA A 45 -19.54 8.26 -2.29
N TYR A 46 -18.43 8.76 -1.75
CA TYR A 46 -17.88 10.05 -2.15
C TYR A 46 -17.39 10.06 -3.60
N VAL A 47 -16.58 9.08 -3.99
CA VAL A 47 -16.04 8.99 -5.35
C VAL A 47 -17.15 8.80 -6.38
N SER A 48 -18.20 8.02 -6.06
CA SER A 48 -19.31 7.78 -6.95
C SER A 48 -20.15 9.02 -7.28
N GLN A 49 -20.00 10.11 -6.50
CA GLN A 49 -20.67 11.38 -6.82
C GLN A 49 -20.01 12.11 -8.01
N PHE A 50 -18.77 11.81 -8.30
CA PHE A 50 -17.98 12.49 -9.34
C PHE A 50 -17.78 11.63 -10.58
N MET A 51 -17.88 10.31 -10.45
CA MET A 51 -17.67 9.37 -11.55
C MET A 51 -18.49 8.10 -11.35
N THR A 52 -18.88 7.48 -12.45
CA THR A 52 -19.52 6.15 -12.41
C THR A 52 -18.49 5.10 -12.08
N LEU A 53 -18.71 4.34 -11.00
CA LEU A 53 -17.87 3.21 -10.64
C LEU A 53 -18.39 1.93 -11.32
N LEU A 54 -17.48 1.18 -11.93
CA LEU A 54 -17.78 -0.05 -12.67
C LEU A 54 -17.08 -1.24 -11.99
N PRO A 55 -17.57 -2.48 -12.21
CA PRO A 55 -16.86 -3.68 -11.80
C PRO A 55 -15.43 -3.69 -12.36
N GLY A 56 -14.43 -3.92 -11.50
CA GLY A 56 -13.02 -3.87 -11.87
C GLY A 56 -12.32 -2.55 -11.55
N ASP A 57 -13.06 -1.49 -11.20
CA ASP A 57 -12.45 -0.25 -10.70
C ASP A 57 -11.73 -0.49 -9.37
N VAL A 58 -10.61 0.22 -9.19
CA VAL A 58 -9.79 0.12 -7.98
C VAL A 58 -9.69 1.49 -7.32
N ILE A 59 -10.04 1.55 -6.04
CA ILE A 59 -9.88 2.74 -5.20
C ILE A 59 -8.69 2.53 -4.27
N SER A 60 -7.66 3.36 -4.41
CA SER A 60 -6.55 3.40 -3.44
C SER A 60 -6.97 4.24 -2.24
N THR A 61 -7.01 3.63 -1.06
CA THR A 61 -7.51 4.26 0.18
C THR A 61 -6.44 4.99 0.98
N GLY A 62 -5.21 5.02 0.47
CA GLY A 62 -4.08 5.67 1.13
C GLY A 62 -3.16 4.71 1.87
N THR A 63 -2.33 5.24 2.74
CA THR A 63 -1.27 4.52 3.44
C THR A 63 -1.18 4.95 4.90
N PRO A 64 -0.76 4.05 5.83
CA PRO A 64 -0.40 4.44 7.18
C PRO A 64 0.89 5.29 7.21
N ALA A 65 1.16 5.90 8.36
CA ALA A 65 2.40 6.65 8.59
C ALA A 65 3.65 5.76 8.37
N GLY A 66 4.79 6.40 8.08
CA GLY A 66 6.07 5.72 7.91
C GLY A 66 6.58 5.66 6.46
N VAL A 67 5.94 6.41 5.54
CA VAL A 67 6.47 6.57 4.17
C VAL A 67 7.84 7.24 4.17
N GLY A 68 8.72 6.82 3.26
CA GLY A 68 10.11 7.29 3.21
C GLY A 68 10.27 8.80 3.11
N MET A 69 9.37 9.49 2.40
CA MET A 69 9.37 10.96 2.30
C MET A 69 9.10 11.65 3.64
N GLY A 70 8.37 11.01 4.54
CA GLY A 70 8.05 11.58 5.86
C GLY A 70 9.17 11.47 6.89
N HIS A 71 10.23 10.72 6.62
CA HIS A 71 11.39 10.63 7.49
C HIS A 71 12.24 11.93 7.44
N LYS A 72 12.96 12.20 8.53
CA LYS A 72 13.89 13.34 8.63
C LYS A 72 15.29 12.82 8.98
N PRO A 73 16.22 12.75 8.00
CA PRO A 73 16.07 13.07 6.57
C PRO A 73 15.21 12.04 5.83
N PRO A 74 14.65 12.40 4.65
CA PRO A 74 13.88 11.45 3.83
C PRO A 74 14.69 10.21 3.45
N GLN A 75 14.03 9.04 3.47
CA GLN A 75 14.65 7.75 3.17
C GLN A 75 13.87 7.09 2.02
N TYR A 76 14.54 6.90 0.89
CA TYR A 76 13.94 6.26 -0.29
C TYR A 76 14.54 4.89 -0.54
N LEU A 77 13.76 4.01 -1.15
CA LEU A 77 14.20 2.68 -1.56
C LEU A 77 15.32 2.77 -2.60
N ARG A 78 16.30 1.87 -2.48
CA ARG A 78 17.45 1.77 -3.38
C ARG A 78 17.55 0.35 -3.96
N PRO A 79 18.17 0.18 -5.13
CA PRO A 79 18.48 -1.15 -5.63
C PRO A 79 19.23 -1.97 -4.57
N GLY A 80 18.79 -3.20 -4.35
CA GLY A 80 19.30 -4.09 -3.30
C GLY A 80 18.46 -4.13 -2.03
N ASP A 81 17.59 -3.16 -1.80
CA ASP A 81 16.70 -3.20 -0.65
C ASP A 81 15.68 -4.34 -0.76
N VAL A 82 15.37 -4.94 0.36
CA VAL A 82 14.34 -5.97 0.50
C VAL A 82 13.14 -5.37 1.22
N VAL A 83 12.00 -5.37 0.56
CA VAL A 83 10.73 -4.88 1.10
C VAL A 83 9.85 -6.07 1.43
N GLU A 84 9.42 -6.17 2.69
CA GLU A 84 8.50 -7.19 3.17
C GLU A 84 7.25 -6.49 3.71
N PHE A 85 6.09 -6.96 3.35
CA PHE A 85 4.84 -6.37 3.80
C PHE A 85 3.74 -7.41 3.90
N GLY A 86 2.74 -7.09 4.70
CA GLY A 86 1.59 -7.95 4.88
C GLY A 86 0.38 -7.21 5.43
N ILE A 87 -0.77 -7.79 5.19
CA ILE A 87 -2.05 -7.40 5.77
C ILE A 87 -2.66 -8.65 6.38
N GLU A 88 -3.17 -8.51 7.60
CA GLU A 88 -3.85 -9.60 8.30
C GLU A 88 -4.98 -10.19 7.45
N GLY A 89 -5.01 -11.51 7.32
CA GLY A 89 -5.96 -12.22 6.46
C GLY A 89 -5.64 -12.21 4.96
N LEU A 90 -4.69 -11.37 4.49
CA LEU A 90 -4.30 -11.28 3.07
C LEU A 90 -2.89 -11.83 2.81
N GLY A 91 -2.22 -12.36 3.83
CA GLY A 91 -0.89 -12.93 3.69
C GLY A 91 0.22 -11.89 3.63
N THR A 92 1.40 -12.32 3.17
CA THR A 92 2.62 -11.53 3.12
C THR A 92 3.28 -11.61 1.75
N ALA A 93 4.04 -10.57 1.41
CA ALA A 93 4.86 -10.54 0.22
C ALA A 93 6.28 -10.06 0.57
N ARG A 94 7.26 -10.49 -0.24
CA ARG A 94 8.66 -10.09 -0.14
C ARG A 94 9.18 -9.75 -1.52
N GLN A 95 9.74 -8.56 -1.67
CA GLN A 95 10.19 -8.03 -2.96
C GLN A 95 11.61 -7.48 -2.84
N LEU A 96 12.42 -7.71 -3.87
CA LEU A 96 13.74 -7.13 -4.02
C LEU A 96 13.65 -5.92 -4.95
N VAL A 97 14.12 -4.77 -4.49
CA VAL A 97 14.21 -3.56 -5.31
C VAL A 97 15.37 -3.72 -6.30
N ARG A 98 15.13 -3.49 -7.58
CA ARG A 98 16.11 -3.56 -8.65
C ARG A 98 16.13 -2.28 -9.47
N ALA A 99 17.28 -1.92 -10.00
CA ALA A 99 17.34 -0.88 -11.03
C ALA A 99 16.60 -1.33 -12.29
N ALA A 100 15.91 -0.40 -12.96
CA ALA A 100 15.29 -0.69 -14.25
C ALA A 100 16.36 -1.05 -15.29
N VAL A 101 16.15 -2.16 -16.00
CA VAL A 101 17.03 -2.57 -17.10
C VAL A 101 16.63 -1.77 -18.33
N GLY A 102 17.58 -1.02 -18.94
CA GLY A 102 17.38 -0.31 -20.21
C GLY A 102 16.79 1.10 -20.11
N ALA A 103 16.53 1.63 -18.92
CA ALA A 103 16.39 3.06 -18.74
C ALA A 103 17.80 3.67 -18.71
N GLY A 104 18.32 4.09 -19.85
CA GLY A 104 19.41 5.06 -19.87
C GLY A 104 19.00 6.18 -18.93
N ALA A 105 19.93 6.65 -18.07
CA ALA A 105 19.73 7.56 -16.96
C ALA A 105 18.64 8.63 -17.17
N ALA A 106 17.40 8.25 -17.07
CA ALA A 106 16.31 9.18 -16.85
C ALA A 106 16.38 9.56 -15.38
N THR A 107 17.10 10.62 -15.10
CA THR A 107 17.00 11.36 -13.86
C THR A 107 15.53 11.70 -13.70
N ALA A 108 14.81 10.96 -12.87
CA ALA A 108 13.52 11.36 -12.39
C ALA A 108 13.75 12.63 -11.55
N ARG A 109 13.60 13.78 -12.19
CA ARG A 109 13.41 15.05 -11.49
C ARG A 109 11.94 15.11 -11.13
N LEU A 110 11.64 14.88 -9.88
CA LEU A 110 10.45 15.37 -9.21
C LEU A 110 10.85 16.47 -8.24
#